data_d97ff5cd582ff47a60df6baa2bddcf8b
#
_entry.id   d97ff5cd582ff47a60df6baa2bddcf8b
#
_cell.length_a   1.000
_cell.length_b   1.000
_cell.length_c   1.000
_cell.angle_alpha   90.00
_cell.angle_beta   90.00
_cell.angle_gamma   90.00
#
_symmetry.space_group_name_H-M   'P 1'
#
loop_
_entity.id
_entity.type
_entity.pdbx_description
1 polymer ?
#
loop_
_entity_poly.entity_id
_entity_poly.type
_entity_poly.pdbx_seq_one_letter_code
_entity_poly.pdbx_strand_id
1 'polypeptide(L)'
;MPYQTERKRELFMAEKMRDGKVRCSFCHKSEDQVRKLIAGPEGVFICDECIGICSEIMEEELAQYDTEDVYDSDINLLKPEEIHKILDDYVIGQDEAKKALSVAVYNHYKRITASKNLDVELQKSNILMLGPTGSGKTLLAQTLARLLNVPFAIADATTLTEAGYVGEDVENILLKIIQAADYDIERAQYGIIYIDEIDKITRKSE
;
A
#
# COMPACT_ATOMS: atom_id res chain seq x y z
N MET A 1 11.69 20.97 -42.65
CA MET A 1 12.85 21.84 -42.37
C MET A 1 13.75 21.17 -41.35
N PRO A 2 14.66 20.24 -41.72
CA PRO A 2 15.56 19.55 -40.80
C PRO A 2 16.92 20.21 -40.60
N TYR A 3 17.26 21.24 -41.35
CA TYR A 3 18.63 21.81 -41.40
C TYR A 3 19.01 22.75 -40.23
N GLN A 4 18.06 23.20 -39.41
CA GLN A 4 18.35 24.08 -38.28
C GLN A 4 18.66 23.33 -36.97
N THR A 5 18.32 22.05 -36.88
CA THR A 5 18.54 21.21 -35.69
C THR A 5 19.98 20.67 -35.63
N GLU A 6 20.60 20.38 -36.76
CA GLU A 6 21.98 19.87 -36.81
C GLU A 6 23.02 20.95 -36.48
N ARG A 7 22.84 22.16 -37.00
CA ARG A 7 23.76 23.28 -36.70
C ARG A 7 23.71 23.74 -35.23
N LYS A 8 22.55 23.62 -34.56
CA LYS A 8 22.44 23.83 -33.11
C LYS A 8 23.11 22.72 -32.30
N ARG A 9 23.06 21.48 -32.80
CA ARG A 9 23.74 20.31 -32.19
C ARG A 9 25.24 20.45 -32.27
N GLU A 10 25.79 20.85 -33.44
CA GLU A 10 27.21 21.05 -33.61
C GLU A 10 27.78 22.24 -32.80
N LEU A 11 27.03 23.36 -32.68
CA LEU A 11 27.40 24.46 -31.79
C LEU A 11 27.42 24.09 -30.33
N PHE A 12 26.44 23.28 -29.88
CA PHE A 12 26.33 22.82 -28.48
C PHE A 12 27.42 21.80 -28.11
N MET A 13 27.87 20.99 -29.11
CA MET A 13 29.03 20.09 -28.96
C MET A 13 30.36 20.82 -28.94
N ALA A 14 30.50 21.91 -29.73
CA ALA A 14 31.73 22.71 -29.81
C ALA A 14 31.96 23.57 -28.56
N GLU A 15 30.92 23.98 -27.83
CA GLU A 15 31.03 24.77 -26.61
C GLU A 15 31.46 23.91 -25.41
N LYS A 16 31.22 22.59 -25.43
CA LYS A 16 31.60 21.61 -24.39
C LYS A 16 33.06 21.18 -24.40
N MET A 17 33.85 21.54 -25.41
CA MET A 17 35.25 21.10 -25.59
C MET A 17 36.28 22.23 -25.52
N ARG A 18 36.06 23.30 -24.78
CA ARG A 18 37.05 24.39 -24.69
C ARG A 18 38.39 24.01 -24.04
N ASP A 19 38.38 22.99 -23.13
CA ASP A 19 39.59 22.54 -22.40
C ASP A 19 39.93 21.06 -22.57
N GLY A 20 39.28 20.33 -23.46
CA GLY A 20 39.50 18.88 -23.67
C GLY A 20 39.10 18.00 -22.45
N LYS A 21 38.49 18.57 -21.40
CA LYS A 21 38.07 17.84 -20.21
C LYS A 21 36.57 17.61 -20.19
N VAL A 22 36.20 16.38 -19.86
CA VAL A 22 34.79 15.99 -19.66
C VAL A 22 34.27 16.66 -18.38
N ARG A 23 33.06 17.21 -18.45
CA ARG A 23 32.43 17.94 -17.32
C ARG A 23 31.02 17.40 -17.06
N CYS A 24 30.62 17.45 -15.80
CA CYS A 24 29.26 17.17 -15.41
C CYS A 24 28.28 18.15 -16.09
N SER A 25 27.23 17.66 -16.71
CA SER A 25 26.23 18.48 -17.40
C SER A 25 25.31 19.25 -16.45
N PHE A 26 25.29 18.88 -15.17
CA PHE A 26 24.47 19.53 -14.11
C PHE A 26 25.24 20.63 -13.38
N CYS A 27 26.40 20.32 -12.80
CA CYS A 27 27.16 21.27 -11.96
C CYS A 27 28.41 21.82 -12.63
N HIS A 28 28.76 21.38 -13.86
CA HIS A 28 29.91 21.79 -14.65
C HIS A 28 31.30 21.50 -14.05
N LYS A 29 31.38 20.73 -12.94
CA LYS A 29 32.64 20.25 -12.38
C LYS A 29 33.33 19.32 -13.38
N SER A 30 34.67 19.45 -13.49
CA SER A 30 35.49 18.56 -14.34
C SER A 30 35.73 17.21 -13.66
N GLU A 31 36.16 16.22 -14.44
CA GLU A 31 36.50 14.88 -13.95
C GLU A 31 37.50 14.89 -12.78
N ASP A 32 38.43 15.84 -12.78
CA ASP A 32 39.43 15.98 -11.69
C ASP A 32 38.83 16.49 -10.37
N GLN A 33 37.60 17.04 -10.38
CA GLN A 33 36.93 17.67 -9.23
C GLN A 33 35.85 16.78 -8.60
N VAL A 34 35.61 15.62 -9.18
CA VAL A 34 34.55 14.66 -8.74
C VAL A 34 35.14 13.27 -8.62
N ARG A 35 34.52 12.40 -7.86
CA ARG A 35 35.01 11.02 -7.69
C ARG A 35 34.74 10.17 -8.91
N LYS A 36 33.61 10.41 -9.57
CA LYS A 36 33.17 9.64 -10.74
C LYS A 36 32.25 10.46 -11.63
N LEU A 37 32.47 10.33 -12.95
CA LEU A 37 31.55 10.82 -13.98
C LEU A 37 30.92 9.63 -14.69
N ILE A 38 29.60 9.64 -14.82
CA ILE A 38 28.82 8.62 -15.54
C ILE A 38 28.39 9.24 -16.85
N ALA A 39 28.72 8.55 -17.94
CA ALA A 39 28.33 8.96 -19.29
C ALA A 39 26.90 8.49 -19.59
N GLY A 40 26.07 9.40 -20.05
CA GLY A 40 24.74 9.13 -20.59
C GLY A 40 24.75 9.15 -22.13
N PRO A 41 23.61 8.90 -22.76
CA PRO A 41 23.45 9.00 -24.20
C PRO A 41 23.71 10.44 -24.68
N GLU A 42 24.11 10.59 -25.95
CA GLU A 42 24.32 11.90 -26.60
C GLU A 42 25.39 12.81 -25.95
N GLY A 43 26.37 12.23 -25.21
CA GLY A 43 27.47 13.00 -24.63
C GLY A 43 27.08 13.82 -23.38
N VAL A 44 26.05 13.43 -22.66
CA VAL A 44 25.68 13.96 -21.35
C VAL A 44 26.48 13.22 -20.28
N PHE A 45 26.92 13.95 -19.24
CA PHE A 45 27.66 13.40 -18.11
C PHE A 45 27.03 13.87 -16.80
N ILE A 46 26.95 12.98 -15.80
CA ILE A 46 26.53 13.31 -14.45
C ILE A 46 27.58 12.85 -13.43
N CYS A 47 27.88 13.68 -12.43
CA CYS A 47 28.83 13.30 -11.40
C CYS A 47 28.13 12.65 -10.19
N ASP A 48 28.91 11.95 -9.37
CA ASP A 48 28.47 11.29 -8.14
C ASP A 48 27.79 12.25 -7.15
N GLU A 49 28.28 13.48 -7.02
CA GLU A 49 27.66 14.50 -6.14
C GLU A 49 26.25 14.89 -6.66
N CYS A 50 26.09 15.11 -7.96
CA CYS A 50 24.77 15.43 -8.54
C CYS A 50 23.81 14.25 -8.45
N ILE A 51 24.28 13.01 -8.54
CA ILE A 51 23.45 11.82 -8.34
C ILE A 51 22.96 11.80 -6.88
N GLY A 52 23.84 12.05 -5.90
CA GLY A 52 23.45 12.12 -4.49
C GLY A 52 22.34 13.16 -4.25
N ILE A 53 22.54 14.39 -4.74
CA ILE A 53 21.54 15.47 -4.60
C ILE A 53 20.22 15.10 -5.30
N CYS A 54 20.27 14.52 -6.50
CA CYS A 54 19.06 14.08 -7.18
C CYS A 54 18.35 12.95 -6.43
N SER A 55 19.08 12.02 -5.81
CA SER A 55 18.51 10.96 -4.99
C SER A 55 17.83 11.52 -3.73
N GLU A 56 18.49 12.44 -3.02
CA GLU A 56 17.89 13.10 -1.86
C GLU A 56 16.61 13.86 -2.22
N ILE A 57 16.62 14.64 -3.31
CA ILE A 57 15.42 15.35 -3.78
C ILE A 57 14.31 14.36 -4.16
N MET A 58 14.65 13.28 -4.86
CA MET A 58 13.67 12.25 -5.21
C MET A 58 13.12 11.52 -3.99
N GLU A 59 13.96 11.22 -3.00
CA GLU A 59 13.53 10.63 -1.73
C GLU A 59 12.61 11.58 -0.95
N GLU A 60 12.92 12.87 -0.89
CA GLU A 60 12.06 13.89 -0.26
C GLU A 60 10.74 14.07 -1.02
N GLU A 61 10.76 14.12 -2.35
CA GLU A 61 9.56 14.24 -3.17
C GLU A 61 8.73 12.95 -3.15
N LEU A 62 9.36 11.76 -3.25
CA LEU A 62 8.68 10.47 -3.14
C LEU A 62 8.09 10.28 -1.74
N ALA A 63 8.79 10.71 -0.67
CA ALA A 63 8.22 10.68 0.68
C ALA A 63 7.00 11.60 0.82
N GLN A 64 6.86 12.63 0.00
CA GLN A 64 5.64 13.44 -0.11
C GLN A 64 4.57 12.77 -0.99
N TYR A 65 4.98 12.02 -2.02
CA TYR A 65 4.07 11.25 -2.90
C TYR A 65 3.66 9.90 -2.29
N ASP A 66 4.53 9.24 -1.52
CA ASP A 66 4.25 7.95 -0.86
C ASP A 66 3.17 8.02 0.24
N THR A 67 2.65 9.21 0.54
CA THR A 67 1.52 9.37 1.48
C THR A 67 0.17 9.52 0.81
N GLU A 68 0.06 9.71 -0.51
CA GLU A 68 -1.24 10.07 -1.08
C GLU A 68 -1.80 9.15 -2.18
N ASP A 69 -1.03 8.36 -2.96
CA ASP A 69 -1.65 7.82 -4.18
C ASP A 69 -1.23 6.43 -4.69
N VAL A 70 -0.37 5.65 -4.03
CA VAL A 70 0.14 4.41 -4.65
C VAL A 70 -0.73 3.17 -4.37
N TYR A 71 -1.57 3.19 -3.31
CA TYR A 71 -2.47 2.07 -2.98
C TYR A 71 -3.97 2.38 -3.11
N ASP A 72 -4.34 3.64 -3.39
CA ASP A 72 -5.75 4.01 -3.61
C ASP A 72 -6.33 3.44 -4.92
N SER A 73 -5.47 3.03 -5.85
CA SER A 73 -5.90 2.49 -7.16
C SER A 73 -6.37 1.03 -7.13
N ASP A 74 -6.00 0.23 -6.12
CA ASP A 74 -6.32 -1.20 -6.09
C ASP A 74 -7.51 -1.55 -5.18
N ILE A 75 -7.88 -0.67 -4.24
CA ILE A 75 -9.04 -0.89 -3.37
C ILE A 75 -10.32 -0.46 -4.09
N ASN A 76 -11.18 -1.43 -4.38
CA ASN A 76 -12.47 -1.17 -5.01
C ASN A 76 -13.50 -0.68 -4.00
N LEU A 77 -13.42 0.61 -3.60
CA LEU A 77 -14.33 1.19 -2.62
C LEU A 77 -15.68 1.56 -3.25
N LEU A 78 -16.58 0.60 -3.28
CA LEU A 78 -17.97 0.78 -3.71
C LEU A 78 -18.81 1.50 -2.64
N LYS A 79 -19.91 2.15 -3.04
CA LYS A 79 -20.87 2.75 -2.11
C LYS A 79 -21.59 1.68 -1.28
N PRO A 80 -22.05 1.99 -0.06
CA PRO A 80 -22.73 1.02 0.81
C PRO A 80 -23.91 0.28 0.15
N GLU A 81 -24.68 0.96 -0.70
CA GLU A 81 -25.79 0.37 -1.45
C GLU A 81 -25.33 -0.68 -2.47
N GLU A 82 -24.21 -0.41 -3.13
CA GLU A 82 -23.60 -1.33 -4.11
C GLU A 82 -23.01 -2.56 -3.41
N ILE A 83 -22.31 -2.33 -2.26
CA ILE A 83 -21.78 -3.39 -1.41
C ILE A 83 -22.93 -4.30 -0.94
N HIS A 84 -24.01 -3.70 -0.44
CA HIS A 84 -25.19 -4.45 0.03
C HIS A 84 -25.80 -5.29 -1.08
N LYS A 85 -26.00 -4.70 -2.26
CA LYS A 85 -26.56 -5.40 -3.42
C LYS A 85 -25.73 -6.61 -3.85
N ILE A 86 -24.39 -6.46 -3.87
CA ILE A 86 -23.51 -7.58 -4.20
C ILE A 86 -23.55 -8.65 -3.10
N LEU A 87 -23.62 -8.25 -1.81
CA LEU A 87 -23.77 -9.23 -0.72
C LEU A 87 -25.09 -10.03 -0.83
N ASP A 88 -26.14 -9.44 -1.41
CA ASP A 88 -27.41 -10.13 -1.64
C ASP A 88 -27.27 -11.28 -2.66
N ASP A 89 -26.37 -11.17 -3.61
CA ASP A 89 -26.10 -12.22 -4.60
C ASP A 89 -25.39 -13.45 -3.98
N TYR A 90 -24.65 -13.26 -2.88
CA TYR A 90 -23.86 -14.32 -2.23
C TYR A 90 -24.49 -14.89 -0.96
N VAL A 91 -25.22 -14.07 -0.21
CA VAL A 91 -25.78 -14.45 1.10
C VAL A 91 -27.28 -14.20 1.12
N ILE A 92 -28.05 -15.25 1.30
CA ILE A 92 -29.52 -15.17 1.39
C ILE A 92 -29.93 -14.68 2.79
N GLY A 93 -30.81 -13.68 2.85
CA GLY A 93 -31.25 -13.09 4.11
C GLY A 93 -30.18 -12.23 4.79
N GLN A 94 -30.29 -12.04 6.11
CA GLN A 94 -29.34 -11.24 6.92
C GLN A 94 -29.27 -9.74 6.53
N ASP A 95 -30.36 -9.14 6.10
CA ASP A 95 -30.42 -7.78 5.54
C ASP A 95 -29.86 -6.72 6.48
N GLU A 96 -30.18 -6.78 7.76
CA GLU A 96 -29.68 -5.83 8.76
C GLU A 96 -28.17 -5.95 8.97
N ALA A 97 -27.65 -7.20 8.98
CA ALA A 97 -26.22 -7.44 9.10
C ALA A 97 -25.48 -6.94 7.86
N LYS A 98 -26.00 -7.18 6.65
CA LYS A 98 -25.43 -6.70 5.40
C LYS A 98 -25.37 -5.18 5.34
N LYS A 99 -26.46 -4.49 5.71
CA LYS A 99 -26.49 -3.02 5.81
C LYS A 99 -25.42 -2.50 6.75
N ALA A 100 -25.39 -3.03 7.98
CA ALA A 100 -24.43 -2.61 8.99
C ALA A 100 -22.98 -2.82 8.51
N LEU A 101 -22.68 -3.99 7.93
CA LEU A 101 -21.36 -4.30 7.40
C LEU A 101 -21.00 -3.40 6.23
N SER A 102 -21.91 -3.18 5.28
CA SER A 102 -21.66 -2.32 4.11
C SER A 102 -21.27 -0.89 4.52
N VAL A 103 -21.99 -0.33 5.50
CA VAL A 103 -21.69 1.02 6.00
C VAL A 103 -20.39 1.04 6.81
N ALA A 104 -20.19 0.06 7.69
CA ALA A 104 -19.01 0.00 8.55
C ALA A 104 -17.72 -0.17 7.73
N VAL A 105 -17.74 -1.06 6.74
CA VAL A 105 -16.61 -1.31 5.84
C VAL A 105 -16.33 -0.08 4.96
N TYR A 106 -17.35 0.51 4.36
CA TYR A 106 -17.20 1.74 3.60
C TYR A 106 -16.55 2.85 4.42
N ASN A 107 -17.06 3.11 5.62
CA ASN A 107 -16.51 4.13 6.51
C ASN A 107 -15.06 3.82 6.93
N HIS A 108 -14.73 2.55 7.14
CA HIS A 108 -13.38 2.13 7.49
C HIS A 108 -12.40 2.44 6.35
N TYR A 109 -12.68 1.98 5.13
CA TYR A 109 -11.79 2.22 4.00
C TYR A 109 -11.75 3.68 3.58
N LYS A 110 -12.89 4.38 3.58
CA LYS A 110 -12.92 5.82 3.33
C LYS A 110 -12.05 6.60 4.32
N ARG A 111 -11.98 6.16 5.59
CA ARG A 111 -11.11 6.77 6.58
C ARG A 111 -9.63 6.50 6.31
N ILE A 112 -9.28 5.29 5.87
CA ILE A 112 -7.88 4.92 5.58
C ILE A 112 -7.38 5.64 4.32
N THR A 113 -8.24 5.78 3.31
CA THR A 113 -7.92 6.44 2.04
C THR A 113 -8.11 7.97 2.08
N ALA A 114 -8.72 8.52 3.15
CA ALA A 114 -8.85 9.96 3.30
C ALA A 114 -7.50 10.60 3.63
N SER A 115 -7.17 11.70 2.96
CA SER A 115 -5.99 12.50 3.24
C SER A 115 -5.92 12.90 4.73
N LYS A 116 -4.71 12.95 5.30
CA LYS A 116 -4.44 13.21 6.73
C LYS A 116 -4.90 14.59 7.26
N ASN A 117 -5.45 15.45 6.40
CA ASN A 117 -5.86 16.81 6.74
C ASN A 117 -7.34 16.93 7.17
N LEU A 118 -7.88 15.93 7.85
CA LEU A 118 -9.20 16.04 8.43
C LEU A 118 -9.11 16.67 9.83
N ASP A 119 -9.87 17.74 10.07
CA ASP A 119 -10.02 18.39 11.39
C ASP A 119 -10.70 17.47 12.44
N VAL A 120 -11.02 16.24 12.09
CA VAL A 120 -11.74 15.28 12.93
C VAL A 120 -10.92 13.99 13.06
N GLU A 121 -10.63 13.60 14.29
CA GLU A 121 -10.02 12.31 14.60
C GLU A 121 -11.03 11.18 14.43
N LEU A 122 -10.83 10.34 13.40
CA LEU A 122 -11.67 9.17 13.15
C LEU A 122 -11.07 7.93 13.84
N GLN A 123 -11.78 7.39 14.82
CA GLN A 123 -11.32 6.21 15.57
C GLN A 123 -11.45 4.92 14.75
N LYS A 124 -10.51 3.99 14.96
CA LYS A 124 -10.62 2.62 14.45
C LYS A 124 -11.72 1.87 15.18
N SER A 125 -12.52 1.09 14.45
CA SER A 125 -13.52 0.22 15.05
C SER A 125 -13.37 -1.20 14.48
N ASN A 126 -13.44 -2.19 15.39
CA ASN A 126 -13.58 -3.59 15.00
C ASN A 126 -15.07 -3.94 14.92
N ILE A 127 -15.42 -4.92 14.10
CA ILE A 127 -16.80 -5.38 13.93
C ILE A 127 -16.96 -6.71 14.67
N LEU A 128 -17.88 -6.76 15.61
CA LEU A 128 -18.24 -8.01 16.29
C LEU A 128 -19.48 -8.62 15.59
N MET A 129 -19.32 -9.86 15.12
CA MET A 129 -20.41 -10.60 14.47
C MET A 129 -20.93 -11.70 15.41
N LEU A 130 -22.17 -11.60 15.82
CA LEU A 130 -22.85 -12.56 16.71
C LEU A 130 -23.90 -13.34 15.93
N GLY A 131 -23.96 -14.64 16.16
CA GLY A 131 -24.96 -15.51 15.54
C GLY A 131 -24.59 -17.00 15.60
N PRO A 132 -25.54 -17.91 15.36
CA PRO A 132 -25.29 -19.35 15.40
C PRO A 132 -24.31 -19.78 14.31
N THR A 133 -23.75 -20.97 14.50
CA THR A 133 -22.92 -21.62 13.47
C THR A 133 -23.76 -21.81 12.18
N GLY A 134 -23.14 -21.57 11.03
CA GLY A 134 -23.84 -21.69 9.74
C GLY A 134 -24.66 -20.47 9.33
N SER A 135 -24.69 -19.38 10.14
CA SER A 135 -25.41 -18.13 9.78
C SER A 135 -24.73 -17.28 8.71
N GLY A 136 -23.58 -17.70 8.19
CA GLY A 136 -22.88 -17.02 7.08
C GLY A 136 -21.88 -15.94 7.51
N LYS A 137 -21.50 -15.84 8.80
CA LYS A 137 -20.57 -14.81 9.32
C LYS A 137 -19.26 -14.79 8.54
N THR A 138 -18.59 -15.93 8.43
CA THR A 138 -17.31 -16.05 7.70
C THR A 138 -17.47 -15.75 6.21
N LEU A 139 -18.58 -16.22 5.60
CA LEU A 139 -18.87 -15.96 4.20
C LEU A 139 -19.06 -14.48 3.91
N LEU A 140 -19.76 -13.74 4.78
CA LEU A 140 -19.93 -12.29 4.66
C LEU A 140 -18.58 -11.57 4.70
N ALA A 141 -17.71 -11.90 5.66
CA ALA A 141 -16.38 -11.27 5.77
C ALA A 141 -15.49 -11.59 4.57
N GLN A 142 -15.49 -12.84 4.11
CA GLN A 142 -14.72 -13.27 2.95
C GLN A 142 -15.21 -12.62 1.64
N THR A 143 -16.53 -12.48 1.49
CA THR A 143 -17.12 -11.84 0.31
C THR A 143 -16.78 -10.36 0.28
N LEU A 144 -16.81 -9.67 1.43
CA LEU A 144 -16.39 -8.28 1.54
C LEU A 144 -14.92 -8.07 1.16
N ALA A 145 -14.00 -8.90 1.66
CA ALA A 145 -12.60 -8.81 1.30
C ALA A 145 -12.35 -9.01 -0.20
N ARG A 146 -13.05 -9.97 -0.80
CA ARG A 146 -12.98 -10.21 -2.25
C ARG A 146 -13.52 -9.03 -3.05
N LEU A 147 -14.63 -8.45 -2.61
CA LEU A 147 -15.28 -7.32 -3.26
C LEU A 147 -14.39 -6.07 -3.25
N LEU A 148 -13.70 -5.83 -2.15
CA LEU A 148 -12.78 -4.70 -1.96
C LEU A 148 -11.40 -4.95 -2.60
N ASN A 149 -11.15 -6.17 -3.06
CA ASN A 149 -9.84 -6.61 -3.57
C ASN A 149 -8.70 -6.49 -2.53
N VAL A 150 -8.99 -6.82 -1.28
CA VAL A 150 -8.01 -6.76 -0.18
C VAL A 150 -7.64 -8.15 0.33
N PRO A 151 -6.45 -8.35 0.90
CA PRO A 151 -6.04 -9.60 1.52
C PRO A 151 -7.01 -10.04 2.62
N PHE A 152 -7.23 -11.36 2.74
CA PHE A 152 -8.12 -11.93 3.74
C PHE A 152 -7.44 -13.07 4.49
N ALA A 153 -7.42 -13.00 5.81
CA ALA A 153 -6.92 -14.06 6.67
C ALA A 153 -7.95 -14.50 7.70
N ILE A 154 -7.96 -15.80 7.99
CA ILE A 154 -8.79 -16.38 9.05
C ILE A 154 -7.88 -16.87 10.17
N ALA A 155 -8.20 -16.50 11.40
CA ALA A 155 -7.58 -17.00 12.62
C ALA A 155 -8.64 -17.63 13.52
N ASP A 156 -8.31 -18.77 14.13
CA ASP A 156 -9.15 -19.40 15.13
C ASP A 156 -8.64 -18.99 16.51
N ALA A 157 -9.49 -18.32 17.29
CA ALA A 157 -9.13 -17.84 18.60
C ALA A 157 -8.81 -18.96 19.61
N THR A 158 -9.29 -20.19 19.36
CA THR A 158 -9.03 -21.33 20.24
C THR A 158 -7.60 -21.89 20.12
N THR A 159 -6.93 -21.62 19.01
CA THR A 159 -5.54 -22.06 18.77
C THR A 159 -4.52 -21.05 19.30
N LEU A 160 -4.97 -19.82 19.62
CA LEU A 160 -4.09 -18.75 20.08
C LEU A 160 -3.71 -18.94 21.54
N THR A 161 -2.41 -18.85 21.82
CA THR A 161 -1.86 -18.91 23.17
C THR A 161 -0.95 -17.71 23.42
N GLU A 162 -0.69 -17.45 24.72
CA GLU A 162 0.32 -16.46 25.08
C GLU A 162 1.71 -16.95 24.64
N ALA A 163 2.57 -16.00 24.26
CA ALA A 163 3.94 -16.28 23.82
C ALA A 163 4.68 -17.19 24.81
N GLY A 164 5.20 -18.32 24.31
CA GLY A 164 5.93 -19.31 25.11
C GLY A 164 5.12 -20.50 25.59
N TYR A 165 3.82 -20.59 25.31
CA TYR A 165 3.00 -21.78 25.54
C TYR A 165 2.81 -22.58 24.25
N VAL A 166 2.36 -23.85 24.39
CA VAL A 166 2.10 -24.72 23.23
C VAL A 166 0.81 -24.25 22.53
N GLY A 167 0.98 -23.63 21.36
CA GLY A 167 -0.11 -23.11 20.52
C GLY A 167 0.43 -22.14 19.47
N GLU A 168 -0.45 -21.50 18.71
CA GLU A 168 -0.08 -20.44 17.78
C GLU A 168 0.06 -19.10 18.54
N ASP A 169 1.18 -18.42 18.35
CA ASP A 169 1.37 -17.07 18.89
C ASP A 169 0.45 -16.07 18.18
N VAL A 170 0.02 -15.03 18.89
CA VAL A 170 -0.85 -13.96 18.34
C VAL A 170 -0.21 -13.31 17.13
N GLU A 171 1.12 -13.22 17.08
CA GLU A 171 1.90 -12.71 15.96
C GLU A 171 1.70 -13.51 14.66
N ASN A 172 1.33 -14.80 14.77
CA ASN A 172 1.02 -15.63 13.60
C ASN A 172 -0.21 -15.13 12.83
N ILE A 173 -1.11 -14.39 13.48
CA ILE A 173 -2.24 -13.73 12.77
C ILE A 173 -1.71 -12.72 11.75
N LEU A 174 -0.69 -11.93 12.13
CA LEU A 174 -0.06 -10.97 11.22
C LEU A 174 0.67 -11.69 10.08
N LEU A 175 1.34 -12.80 10.39
CA LEU A 175 1.97 -13.60 9.35
C LEU A 175 0.95 -14.14 8.35
N LYS A 176 -0.23 -14.59 8.79
CA LYS A 176 -1.31 -15.08 7.91
C LYS A 176 -1.81 -13.99 6.94
N ILE A 177 -1.96 -12.74 7.39
CA ILE A 177 -2.40 -11.66 6.50
C ILE A 177 -1.30 -11.23 5.52
N ILE A 178 -0.04 -11.24 5.95
CA ILE A 178 1.12 -10.98 5.08
C ILE A 178 1.24 -12.06 4.00
N GLN A 179 1.04 -13.33 4.35
CA GLN A 179 1.01 -14.43 3.39
C GLN A 179 -0.15 -14.30 2.40
N ALA A 180 -1.34 -13.90 2.88
CA ALA A 180 -2.50 -13.64 2.02
C ALA A 180 -2.31 -12.44 1.07
N ALA A 181 -1.37 -11.56 1.38
CA ALA A 181 -0.93 -10.44 0.56
C ALA A 181 0.26 -10.78 -0.35
N ASP A 182 0.65 -12.05 -0.48
CA ASP A 182 1.84 -12.48 -1.23
C ASP A 182 3.14 -11.84 -0.72
N TYR A 183 3.25 -11.61 0.60
CA TYR A 183 4.35 -10.95 1.30
C TYR A 183 4.51 -9.45 0.97
N ASP A 184 3.53 -8.85 0.33
CA ASP A 184 3.44 -7.41 0.16
C ASP A 184 2.91 -6.78 1.46
N ILE A 185 3.81 -6.13 2.22
CA ILE A 185 3.49 -5.55 3.53
C ILE A 185 2.52 -4.37 3.39
N GLU A 186 2.67 -3.56 2.36
CA GLU A 186 1.83 -2.40 2.13
C GLU A 186 0.41 -2.82 1.79
N ARG A 187 0.25 -3.81 0.93
CA ARG A 187 -1.04 -4.43 0.64
C ARG A 187 -1.64 -5.12 1.87
N ALA A 188 -0.82 -5.78 2.70
CA ALA A 188 -1.27 -6.44 3.93
C ALA A 188 -1.90 -5.47 4.95
N GLN A 189 -1.48 -4.19 4.98
CA GLN A 189 -2.02 -3.17 5.89
C GLN A 189 -3.50 -2.88 5.66
N TYR A 190 -3.99 -3.11 4.45
CA TYR A 190 -5.40 -2.93 4.08
C TYR A 190 -6.22 -4.21 4.21
N GLY A 191 -5.61 -5.31 4.64
CA GLY A 191 -6.24 -6.61 4.74
C GLY A 191 -7.32 -6.70 5.82
N ILE A 192 -8.21 -7.67 5.65
CA ILE A 192 -9.25 -8.04 6.63
C ILE A 192 -8.83 -9.32 7.33
N ILE A 193 -8.78 -9.27 8.66
CA ILE A 193 -8.56 -10.44 9.51
C ILE A 193 -9.88 -10.82 10.16
N TYR A 194 -10.34 -12.04 9.93
CA TYR A 194 -11.50 -12.63 10.57
C TYR A 194 -11.04 -13.56 11.70
N ILE A 195 -11.39 -13.22 12.93
CA ILE A 195 -11.09 -14.05 14.11
C ILE A 195 -12.36 -14.82 14.47
N ASP A 196 -12.32 -16.13 14.29
CA ASP A 196 -13.41 -17.03 14.65
C ASP A 196 -13.33 -17.49 16.11
N GLU A 197 -14.44 -17.93 16.65
CA GLU A 197 -14.56 -18.53 17.99
C GLU A 197 -14.00 -17.65 19.15
N ILE A 198 -14.02 -16.33 19.01
CA ILE A 198 -13.49 -15.39 20.01
C ILE A 198 -14.14 -15.57 21.41
N ASP A 199 -15.38 -16.08 21.48
CA ASP A 199 -16.10 -16.36 22.72
C ASP A 199 -15.48 -17.49 23.56
N LYS A 200 -14.63 -18.31 22.96
CA LYS A 200 -14.00 -19.46 23.63
C LYS A 200 -12.72 -19.08 24.40
N ILE A 201 -12.11 -17.95 24.11
CA ILE A 201 -10.93 -17.45 24.83
C ILE A 201 -11.23 -17.25 26.33
N THR A 202 -12.46 -16.86 26.68
CA THR A 202 -12.84 -16.54 28.06
C THR A 202 -13.22 -17.74 28.89
N ARG A 203 -13.35 -18.93 28.31
CA ARG A 203 -13.62 -20.17 29.06
C ARG A 203 -12.32 -20.67 29.66
N LYS A 204 -12.02 -20.27 30.91
CA LYS A 204 -11.06 -21.02 31.73
C LYS A 204 -11.58 -22.45 31.87
N SER A 205 -10.77 -23.42 31.43
CA SER A 205 -10.99 -24.82 31.80
C SER A 205 -10.89 -24.92 33.33
N GLU A 206 -11.97 -25.26 33.97
CA GLU A 206 -11.96 -25.72 35.38
C GLU A 206 -11.14 -27.02 35.48
#